data_95f2e5bcf3fdbea1caef60d8fa4b84ac
#
_entry.id   95f2e5bcf3fdbea1caef60d8fa4b84ac
#
_cell.length_a   1.000
_cell.length_b   1.000
_cell.length_c   1.000
_cell.angle_alpha   90.00
_cell.angle_beta   90.00
_cell.angle_gamma   90.00
#
_symmetry.space_group_name_H-M   'P 1'
#
loop_
_entity.id
_entity.type
_entity.pdbx_description
1 polymer ?
#
loop_
_entity_poly.entity_id
_entity_poly.type
_entity_poly.pdbx_seq_one_letter_code
_entity_poly.pdbx_strand_id
1 'polypeptide(L)'
;MRVLLIEDDPRLVQSLGSQLRDAGYAVDVSTDGIEGLYVGEEFPIDLAIIDLGLPELPGLEVIRKLRERGKDFPIMVLTARSDWQDKVAGLEAGADDYVTKPFRIEELMARINALMRRAGGHARPPVSYTHLRA
;
A
#
# COMPACT_ATOMS: atom_id res chain seq x y z
N MET A 1 14.34 -1.38 0.26
CA MET A 1 12.92 -1.40 0.62
C MET A 1 12.10 -1.82 -0.60
N ARG A 2 11.12 -2.66 -0.39
CA ARG A 2 10.36 -3.28 -1.48
C ARG A 2 8.89 -2.86 -1.41
N VAL A 3 8.38 -2.34 -2.52
CA VAL A 3 6.99 -1.88 -2.65
C VAL A 3 6.22 -2.87 -3.54
N LEU A 4 5.06 -3.30 -3.06
CA LEU A 4 4.11 -4.06 -3.87
C LEU A 4 3.07 -3.09 -4.40
N LEU A 5 2.94 -3.02 -5.73
CA LEU A 5 1.94 -2.18 -6.39
C LEU A 5 0.89 -3.08 -7.03
N ILE A 6 -0.33 -3.06 -6.51
CA ILE A 6 -1.44 -3.85 -7.05
C ILE A 6 -2.38 -2.90 -7.75
N GLU A 7 -2.30 -2.87 -9.08
CA GLU A 7 -2.98 -1.90 -9.92
C GLU A 7 -3.11 -2.47 -11.34
N ASP A 8 -4.28 -2.35 -11.93
CA ASP A 8 -4.50 -2.89 -13.27
C ASP A 8 -4.42 -1.85 -14.39
N ASP A 9 -4.29 -0.57 -14.07
CA ASP A 9 -4.11 0.48 -15.08
C ASP A 9 -2.64 0.53 -15.51
N PRO A 10 -2.32 0.14 -16.77
CA PRO A 10 -0.92 0.05 -17.18
C PRO A 10 -0.20 1.40 -17.21
N ARG A 11 -0.91 2.49 -17.45
CA ARG A 11 -0.28 3.81 -17.45
C ARG A 11 0.17 4.20 -16.05
N LEU A 12 -0.68 3.95 -15.07
CA LEU A 12 -0.35 4.26 -13.69
C LEU A 12 0.76 3.35 -13.19
N VAL A 13 0.70 2.07 -13.52
CA VAL A 13 1.76 1.12 -13.16
C VAL A 13 3.11 1.60 -13.68
N GLN A 14 3.16 2.03 -14.94
CA GLN A 14 4.41 2.48 -15.52
C GLN A 14 4.92 3.77 -14.88
N SER A 15 4.07 4.78 -14.76
CA SER A 15 4.51 6.08 -14.24
C SER A 15 4.85 6.01 -12.76
N LEU A 16 4.01 5.39 -11.96
CA LEU A 16 4.27 5.28 -10.52
C LEU A 16 5.43 4.33 -10.25
N GLY A 17 5.48 3.22 -10.98
CA GLY A 17 6.60 2.29 -10.85
C GLY A 17 7.93 2.96 -11.11
N SER A 18 8.00 3.79 -12.15
CA SER A 18 9.21 4.55 -12.49
C SER A 18 9.60 5.50 -11.36
N GLN A 19 8.62 6.24 -10.82
CA GLN A 19 8.88 7.17 -9.72
C GLN A 19 9.39 6.44 -8.48
N LEU A 20 8.82 5.28 -8.18
CA LEU A 20 9.25 4.49 -7.03
C LEU A 20 10.67 3.98 -7.21
N ARG A 21 10.99 3.47 -8.40
CA ARG A 21 12.35 2.99 -8.67
C ARG A 21 13.36 4.11 -8.64
N ASP A 22 12.99 5.29 -9.16
CA ASP A 22 13.88 6.45 -9.11
C ASP A 22 14.14 6.89 -7.67
N ALA A 23 13.20 6.63 -6.76
CA ALA A 23 13.37 6.92 -5.34
C ALA A 23 14.16 5.84 -4.61
N GLY A 24 14.60 4.79 -5.31
CA GLY A 24 15.44 3.74 -4.74
C GLY A 24 14.69 2.51 -4.25
N TYR A 25 13.39 2.39 -4.52
CA TYR A 25 12.61 1.23 -4.08
C TYR A 25 12.62 0.13 -5.14
N ALA A 26 12.66 -1.12 -4.69
CA ALA A 26 12.34 -2.26 -5.56
C ALA A 26 10.81 -2.33 -5.68
N VAL A 27 10.30 -2.63 -6.87
CA VAL A 27 8.87 -2.63 -7.11
C VAL A 27 8.43 -3.97 -7.68
N ASP A 28 7.46 -4.59 -7.04
CA ASP A 28 6.75 -5.75 -7.58
C ASP A 28 5.37 -5.28 -8.01
N VAL A 29 4.95 -5.65 -9.21
CA VAL A 29 3.66 -5.25 -9.76
C VAL A 29 2.76 -6.46 -9.90
N SER A 30 1.51 -6.34 -9.44
CA SER A 30 0.45 -7.31 -9.69
C SER A 30 -0.73 -6.56 -10.28
N THR A 31 -1.40 -7.17 -11.26
CA THR A 31 -2.50 -6.51 -11.96
C THR A 31 -3.87 -7.01 -11.55
N ASP A 32 -3.93 -7.98 -10.64
CA ASP A 32 -5.19 -8.44 -10.06
C ASP A 32 -5.01 -8.74 -8.58
N GLY A 33 -6.14 -8.90 -7.88
CA GLY A 33 -6.12 -9.06 -6.44
C GLY A 33 -5.63 -10.42 -5.98
N ILE A 34 -5.81 -11.46 -6.78
CA ILE A 34 -5.36 -12.81 -6.40
C ILE A 34 -3.85 -12.88 -6.42
N GLU A 35 -3.24 -12.42 -7.51
CA GLU A 35 -1.79 -12.37 -7.61
C GLU A 35 -1.19 -11.45 -6.56
N GLY A 36 -1.82 -10.28 -6.37
CA GLY A 36 -1.35 -9.31 -5.38
C GLY A 36 -1.33 -9.88 -3.98
N LEU A 37 -2.39 -10.60 -3.61
CA LEU A 37 -2.45 -11.24 -2.31
C LEU A 37 -1.32 -12.26 -2.14
N TYR A 38 -1.10 -13.08 -3.16
CA TYR A 38 -0.03 -14.07 -3.13
C TYR A 38 1.33 -13.42 -2.91
N VAL A 39 1.63 -12.36 -3.69
CA VAL A 39 2.92 -11.68 -3.56
C VAL A 39 3.05 -11.04 -2.18
N GLY A 40 1.98 -10.43 -1.68
CA GLY A 40 2.00 -9.82 -0.36
C GLY A 40 2.24 -10.82 0.77
N GLU A 41 1.78 -12.06 0.58
CA GLU A 41 1.99 -13.11 1.57
C GLU A 41 3.37 -13.73 1.52
N GLU A 42 3.89 -13.94 0.31
CA GLU A 42 5.06 -14.79 0.10
C GLU A 42 6.36 -14.01 0.00
N PHE A 43 6.32 -12.74 -0.32
CA PHE A 43 7.52 -11.94 -0.57
C PHE A 43 7.74 -10.93 0.56
N PRO A 44 8.98 -10.52 0.80
CA PRO A 44 9.30 -9.57 1.89
C PRO A 44 8.95 -8.13 1.49
N ILE A 45 7.67 -7.81 1.57
CA ILE A 45 7.14 -6.50 1.20
C ILE A 45 7.29 -5.53 2.38
N ASP A 46 7.71 -4.29 2.07
CA ASP A 46 7.84 -3.23 3.07
C ASP A 46 6.66 -2.25 3.04
N LEU A 47 5.97 -2.17 1.91
CA LEU A 47 4.79 -1.31 1.75
C LEU A 47 3.98 -1.80 0.55
N ALA A 48 2.67 -1.79 0.68
CA ALA A 48 1.79 -2.13 -0.44
C ALA A 48 0.94 -0.93 -0.82
N ILE A 49 0.77 -0.72 -2.14
CA ILE A 49 -0.13 0.28 -2.70
C ILE A 49 -1.20 -0.52 -3.45
N ILE A 50 -2.46 -0.35 -3.06
CA ILE A 50 -3.54 -1.23 -3.52
C ILE A 50 -4.71 -0.41 -4.03
N ASP A 51 -5.13 -0.66 -5.28
CA ASP A 51 -6.39 -0.12 -5.79
C ASP A 51 -7.55 -0.98 -5.30
N LEU A 52 -8.68 -0.37 -5.00
CA LEU A 52 -9.87 -1.10 -4.56
C LEU A 52 -10.61 -1.77 -5.72
N GLY A 53 -10.54 -1.21 -6.92
CA GLY A 53 -11.28 -1.71 -8.09
C GLY A 53 -10.55 -2.76 -8.89
N LEU A 54 -9.89 -3.71 -8.25
CA LEU A 54 -9.09 -4.73 -8.94
C LEU A 54 -9.96 -5.85 -9.51
N PRO A 55 -9.52 -6.46 -10.64
CA PRO A 55 -10.15 -7.69 -11.09
C PRO A 55 -9.80 -8.86 -10.17
N GLU A 56 -10.57 -9.92 -10.27
CA GLU A 56 -10.46 -11.20 -9.58
C GLU A 56 -10.77 -11.13 -8.11
N LEU A 57 -10.02 -10.35 -7.33
CA LEU A 57 -10.27 -10.16 -5.90
C LEU A 57 -10.22 -8.66 -5.62
N PRO A 58 -11.30 -8.07 -5.10
CA PRO A 58 -11.32 -6.64 -4.81
C PRO A 58 -10.22 -6.24 -3.82
N GLY A 59 -9.69 -5.03 -4.01
CA GLY A 59 -8.60 -4.55 -3.15
C GLY A 59 -8.93 -4.56 -1.66
N LEU A 60 -10.18 -4.27 -1.31
CA LEU A 60 -10.61 -4.31 0.09
C LEU A 60 -10.41 -5.70 0.69
N GLU A 61 -10.72 -6.75 -0.08
CA GLU A 61 -10.54 -8.13 0.38
C GLU A 61 -9.07 -8.50 0.47
N VAL A 62 -8.25 -7.97 -0.45
CA VAL A 62 -6.81 -8.17 -0.37
C VAL A 62 -6.28 -7.63 0.97
N ILE A 63 -6.68 -6.40 1.32
CA ILE A 63 -6.25 -5.78 2.57
C ILE A 63 -6.69 -6.62 3.77
N ARG A 64 -7.96 -7.01 3.81
CA ARG A 64 -8.48 -7.82 4.92
C ARG A 64 -7.70 -9.12 5.08
N LYS A 65 -7.46 -9.81 3.97
CA LYS A 65 -6.77 -11.09 4.02
C LYS A 65 -5.31 -10.96 4.43
N LEU A 66 -4.63 -9.93 3.96
CA LEU A 66 -3.25 -9.67 4.40
C LEU A 66 -3.19 -9.45 5.91
N ARG A 67 -4.12 -8.66 6.45
CA ARG A 67 -4.14 -8.39 7.89
C ARG A 67 -4.51 -9.64 8.68
N GLU A 68 -5.48 -10.42 8.21
CA GLU A 68 -5.87 -11.68 8.85
C GLU A 68 -4.69 -12.65 8.93
N ARG A 69 -3.78 -12.59 7.95
CA ARG A 69 -2.63 -13.47 7.89
C ARG A 69 -1.40 -12.91 8.59
N GLY A 70 -1.58 -11.86 9.36
CA GLY A 70 -0.54 -11.31 10.21
C GLY A 70 0.45 -10.41 9.51
N LYS A 71 0.17 -9.98 8.28
CA LYS A 71 1.04 -9.04 7.59
C LYS A 71 0.78 -7.65 8.12
N ASP A 72 1.83 -6.98 8.59
CA ASP A 72 1.70 -5.70 9.27
C ASP A 72 2.36 -4.54 8.53
N PHE A 73 2.90 -4.78 7.33
CA PHE A 73 3.49 -3.69 6.56
C PHE A 73 2.45 -2.61 6.25
N PRO A 74 2.88 -1.35 6.07
CA PRO A 74 1.94 -0.28 5.73
C PRO A 74 1.22 -0.54 4.41
N ILE A 75 -0.05 -0.18 4.36
CA ILE A 75 -0.86 -0.30 3.16
C ILE A 75 -1.44 1.05 2.83
N MET A 76 -1.21 1.51 1.61
CA MET A 76 -1.83 2.71 1.06
C MET A 76 -2.85 2.30 0.00
N VAL A 77 -4.08 2.80 0.13
CA VAL A 77 -5.08 2.66 -0.93
C VAL A 77 -4.89 3.80 -1.92
N LEU A 78 -4.85 3.49 -3.20
CA LEU A 78 -4.78 4.49 -4.27
C LEU A 78 -5.86 4.14 -5.28
N THR A 79 -6.96 4.88 -5.27
CA THR A 79 -8.16 4.48 -6.00
C THR A 79 -8.96 5.69 -6.48
N ALA A 80 -9.80 5.48 -7.50
CA ALA A 80 -10.75 6.49 -7.94
C ALA A 80 -11.96 6.62 -7.02
N ARG A 81 -12.16 5.69 -6.08
CA ARG A 81 -13.30 5.72 -5.17
C ARG A 81 -13.08 6.78 -4.09
N SER A 82 -13.88 7.85 -4.14
CA SER A 82 -13.68 9.00 -3.26
C SER A 82 -14.77 9.16 -2.20
N ASP A 83 -15.77 8.27 -2.19
CA ASP A 83 -16.86 8.35 -1.22
C ASP A 83 -16.33 8.08 0.19
N TRP A 84 -16.86 8.81 1.17
CA TRP A 84 -16.39 8.65 2.54
C TRP A 84 -16.61 7.22 3.06
N GLN A 85 -17.66 6.54 2.59
CA GLN A 85 -17.94 5.16 2.99
C GLN A 85 -16.80 4.22 2.56
N ASP A 86 -16.29 4.41 1.35
CA ASP A 86 -15.17 3.62 0.85
C ASP A 86 -13.90 3.91 1.66
N LYS A 87 -13.69 5.18 2.02
CA LYS A 87 -12.52 5.55 2.83
C LYS A 87 -12.57 4.89 4.20
N VAL A 88 -13.73 4.94 4.84
CA VAL A 88 -13.90 4.31 6.15
C VAL A 88 -13.67 2.80 6.04
N ALA A 89 -14.26 2.16 5.04
CA ALA A 89 -14.12 0.72 4.85
C ALA A 89 -12.66 0.33 4.63
N GLY A 90 -11.92 1.11 3.83
CA GLY A 90 -10.51 0.85 3.58
C GLY A 90 -9.66 0.96 4.83
N LEU A 91 -9.88 2.02 5.59
CA LEU A 91 -9.12 2.24 6.83
C LEU A 91 -9.46 1.18 7.87
N GLU A 92 -10.74 0.83 8.01
CA GLU A 92 -11.15 -0.21 8.96
C GLU A 92 -10.65 -1.58 8.57
N ALA A 93 -10.49 -1.85 7.27
CA ALA A 93 -9.93 -3.10 6.80
C ALA A 93 -8.44 -3.23 7.14
N GLY A 94 -7.78 -2.12 7.40
CA GLY A 94 -6.38 -2.13 7.81
C GLY A 94 -5.44 -1.27 6.98
N ALA A 95 -5.96 -0.40 6.11
CA ALA A 95 -5.12 0.54 5.36
C ALA A 95 -4.63 1.65 6.28
N ASP A 96 -3.42 2.12 6.03
CA ASP A 96 -2.79 3.19 6.82
C ASP A 96 -2.98 4.56 6.17
N ASP A 97 -3.27 4.60 4.88
CA ASP A 97 -3.52 5.85 4.17
C ASP A 97 -4.45 5.57 3.00
N TYR A 98 -5.15 6.61 2.55
CA TYR A 98 -6.15 6.49 1.49
C TYR A 98 -6.03 7.72 0.59
N VAL A 99 -5.59 7.53 -0.65
CA VAL A 99 -5.38 8.60 -1.62
C VAL A 99 -6.31 8.37 -2.81
N THR A 100 -7.03 9.42 -3.21
CA THR A 100 -7.96 9.32 -4.34
C THR A 100 -7.33 9.85 -5.62
N LYS A 101 -7.66 9.19 -6.73
CA LYS A 101 -7.27 9.65 -8.07
C LYS A 101 -8.25 10.73 -8.54
N PRO A 102 -7.81 11.78 -9.23
CA PRO A 102 -6.41 12.07 -9.58
C PRO A 102 -5.63 12.62 -8.39
N PHE A 103 -4.33 12.40 -8.41
CA PHE A 103 -3.45 12.81 -7.30
C PHE A 103 -2.27 13.61 -7.85
N ARG A 104 -1.57 14.31 -6.96
CA ARG A 104 -0.30 14.92 -7.29
C ARG A 104 0.82 13.95 -6.92
N ILE A 105 1.74 13.72 -7.87
CA ILE A 105 2.82 12.76 -7.63
C ILE A 105 3.69 13.17 -6.45
N GLU A 106 3.91 14.48 -6.30
CA GLU A 106 4.73 14.99 -5.19
C GLU A 106 4.11 14.66 -3.83
N GLU A 107 2.80 14.81 -3.72
CA GLU A 107 2.08 14.48 -2.48
C GLU A 107 2.09 12.98 -2.25
N LEU A 108 1.84 12.19 -3.29
CA LEU A 108 1.82 10.74 -3.18
C LEU A 108 3.17 10.22 -2.71
N MET A 109 4.26 10.70 -3.33
CA MET A 109 5.60 10.25 -2.94
C MET A 109 5.95 10.67 -1.51
N ALA A 110 5.52 11.85 -1.09
CA ALA A 110 5.75 12.29 0.29
C ALA A 110 5.05 11.37 1.29
N ARG A 111 3.82 10.94 0.98
CA ARG A 111 3.08 10.00 1.84
C ARG A 111 3.72 8.63 1.86
N ILE A 112 4.16 8.15 0.70
CA ILE A 112 4.85 6.86 0.59
C ILE A 112 6.13 6.88 1.42
N ASN A 113 6.94 7.94 1.27
CA ASN A 113 8.18 8.04 2.02
C ASN A 113 7.94 8.12 3.52
N ALA A 114 6.87 8.78 3.94
CA ALA A 114 6.51 8.85 5.36
C ALA A 114 6.14 7.47 5.90
N LEU A 115 5.36 6.70 5.15
CA LEU A 115 5.00 5.34 5.56
C LEU A 115 6.23 4.44 5.59
N MET A 116 7.13 4.61 4.62
CA MET A 116 8.37 3.82 4.57
C MET A 116 9.30 4.10 5.76
N ARG A 117 9.38 5.35 6.19
CA ARG A 117 10.18 5.67 7.38
C ARG A 117 9.66 4.92 8.61
N ARG A 118 8.35 4.83 8.76
CA ARG A 118 7.74 4.08 9.86
C ARG A 118 7.97 2.58 9.69
N ALA A 119 7.83 2.08 8.46
CA ALA A 119 8.03 0.66 8.17
C ALA A 119 9.46 0.22 8.44
N GLY A 120 10.43 1.12 8.23
CA GLY A 120 11.83 0.81 8.49
C GLY A 120 12.16 0.65 9.96
N GLY A 121 11.23 0.89 10.85
CA GLY A 121 11.44 0.71 12.28
C GLY A 121 12.16 1.85 12.96
N HIS A 122 12.69 2.78 12.21
CA HIS A 122 13.48 3.88 12.77
C HIS A 122 12.60 4.94 13.41
N ALA A 123 11.37 5.05 12.94
CA ALA A 123 10.43 5.99 13.50
C ALA A 123 9.75 5.44 14.74
N ARG A 124 9.99 4.19 15.10
CA ARG A 124 9.43 3.58 16.29
C ARG A 124 10.46 3.53 17.39
N PRO A 125 10.05 3.84 18.61
CA PRO A 125 10.92 3.58 19.76
C PRO A 125 11.17 2.06 19.82
N PRO A 126 12.32 1.66 20.13
CA PRO A 126 12.58 0.24 20.28
C PRO A 126 11.81 -0.31 21.46
N VAL A 127 10.99 -0.03 21.98
CA VAL A 127 10.53 -0.13 22.60
C VAL A 127 9.97 0.19 23.17
N SER A 128 9.77 0.57 23.23
CA SER A 128 9.36 1.06 23.33
C SER A 128 8.67 1.13 23.43
N TYR A 129 8.47 1.29 23.60
CA TYR A 129 7.91 1.61 23.24
C TYR A 129 7.17 1.29 23.25
N THR A 130 6.99 1.24 23.61
CA THR A 130 6.52 1.20 23.20
C THR A 130 5.73 1.15 23.04
N HIS A 131 5.29 1.46 23.05
CA HIS A 131 4.76 1.74 22.56
C HIS A 131 4.27 2.17 22.08
N LEU A 132 4.23 2.50 21.94
CA LEU A 132 3.96 3.20 21.27
C LEU A 132 3.66 3.07 20.26
N ARG A 133 3.31 2.82 19.83
CA ARG A 133 3.27 2.75 18.78
C ARG A 133 2.88 3.58 18.27
N ALA A 134 3.05 3.96 18.17
CA ALA A 134 2.55 4.77 17.50
C ALA A 134 2.25 5.34 16.83
#